data_28f3d71846a0dba0e2afc2a877355005
#
_entry.id   28f3d71846a0dba0e2afc2a877355005
#
_cell.length_a   1.000
_cell.length_b   1.000
_cell.length_c   1.000
_cell.angle_alpha   90.00
_cell.angle_beta   90.00
_cell.angle_gamma   90.00
#
_symmetry.space_group_name_H-M   'P 1'
#
loop_
_entity.id
_entity.type
_entity.pdbx_description
1 polymer ?
#
loop_
_entity_poly.entity_id
_entity_poly.type
_entity_poly.pdbx_seq_one_letter_code
_entity_poly.pdbx_strand_id
1 'polypeptide(L)'
;TLTDNKQFLRVDVATEMEVEQLNITLNRRIDSWRFHPLVKKGLWDGYISYIKDDKWIPSGLWREVMGLCKEYKYELKLNGITRLFDTNIKAADFESWVAEFFDGSEIVPRDYQIEAAYNILKFRNCLSELATSAGKTLISFMAVAYLLEKQKAGRILFIVPNVSLVLQASEDFQDYNWKNQVGIKVPQIYSGHKIRAGRN
;
A
#
# COMPACT_ATOMS: atom_id res chain seq x y z
N THR A 1 -20.22 1.73 13.11
CA THR A 1 -18.98 1.28 13.78
C THR A 1 -18.08 0.57 12.78
N LEU A 2 -16.80 0.87 12.79
CA LEU A 2 -15.78 0.16 12.00
C LEU A 2 -14.98 -0.77 12.91
N THR A 3 -14.88 -2.04 12.51
CA THR A 3 -14.08 -3.05 13.22
C THR A 3 -13.11 -3.71 12.24
N ASP A 4 -11.85 -3.82 12.64
CA ASP A 4 -10.76 -4.33 11.78
C ASP A 4 -10.71 -5.87 11.77
N ASN A 5 -10.60 -6.44 10.56
CA ASN A 5 -10.28 -7.85 10.32
C ASN A 5 -9.09 -7.96 9.33
N LYS A 6 -7.98 -7.26 9.62
CA LYS A 6 -6.72 -7.25 8.85
C LYS A 6 -6.83 -6.78 7.39
N GLN A 7 -7.64 -7.38 6.54
CA GLN A 7 -7.82 -7.01 5.12
C GLN A 7 -9.11 -6.24 4.87
N PHE A 8 -10.11 -6.47 5.70
CA PHE A 8 -11.42 -5.88 5.58
C PHE A 8 -11.80 -5.17 6.87
N LEU A 9 -12.61 -4.14 6.74
CA LEU A 9 -13.28 -3.50 7.86
C LEU A 9 -14.73 -3.94 7.88
N ARG A 10 -15.20 -4.35 9.03
CA ARG A 10 -16.62 -4.52 9.25
C ARG A 10 -17.25 -3.19 9.54
N VAL A 11 -18.28 -2.85 8.78
CA VAL A 11 -19.07 -1.65 8.96
C VAL A 11 -20.39 -2.02 9.59
N ASP A 12 -20.58 -1.69 10.84
CA ASP A 12 -21.87 -1.87 11.49
C ASP A 12 -22.64 -0.54 11.37
N VAL A 13 -23.70 -0.55 10.57
CA VAL A 13 -24.59 0.57 10.32
C VAL A 13 -25.89 0.40 11.10
N ALA A 14 -26.55 1.49 11.43
CA ALA A 14 -27.76 1.46 12.25
C ALA A 14 -29.03 1.41 11.39
N THR A 15 -28.98 1.90 10.14
CA THR A 15 -30.16 2.05 9.28
C THR A 15 -29.88 1.59 7.84
N GLU A 16 -30.94 1.20 7.12
CA GLU A 16 -30.87 0.87 5.69
C GLU A 16 -30.40 2.06 4.84
N MET A 17 -30.78 3.29 5.23
CA MET A 17 -30.33 4.51 4.55
C MET A 17 -28.82 4.67 4.59
N GLU A 18 -28.18 4.36 5.72
CA GLU A 18 -26.72 4.42 5.85
C GLU A 18 -26.04 3.38 4.96
N VAL A 19 -26.62 2.19 4.80
CA VAL A 19 -26.13 1.14 3.87
C VAL A 19 -26.22 1.64 2.42
N GLU A 20 -27.33 2.25 2.04
CA GLU A 20 -27.51 2.79 0.69
C GLU A 20 -26.52 3.91 0.39
N GLN A 21 -26.30 4.83 1.32
CA GLN A 21 -25.31 5.90 1.16
C GLN A 21 -23.88 5.36 1.05
N LEU A 22 -23.53 4.33 1.83
CA LEU A 22 -22.26 3.65 1.70
C LEU A 22 -22.09 3.00 0.31
N ASN A 23 -23.13 2.34 -0.18
CA ASN A 23 -23.13 1.73 -1.50
C ASN A 23 -22.93 2.80 -2.60
N ILE A 24 -23.66 3.90 -2.54
CA ILE A 24 -23.51 5.00 -3.49
C ILE A 24 -22.10 5.58 -3.47
N THR A 25 -21.53 5.77 -2.26
CA THR A 25 -20.22 6.38 -2.08
C THR A 25 -19.08 5.47 -2.50
N LEU A 26 -19.17 4.17 -2.19
CA LEU A 26 -18.07 3.22 -2.39
C LEU A 26 -18.12 2.49 -3.74
N ASN A 27 -19.30 2.34 -4.35
CA ASN A 27 -19.41 1.71 -5.65
C ASN A 27 -18.79 2.59 -6.75
N ARG A 28 -18.07 1.96 -7.65
CA ARG A 28 -17.44 2.63 -8.78
C ARG A 28 -17.83 1.94 -10.08
N ARG A 29 -18.21 2.74 -11.05
CA ARG A 29 -18.43 2.26 -12.41
C ARG A 29 -17.09 2.15 -13.12
N ILE A 30 -16.84 1.03 -13.79
CA ILE A 30 -15.59 0.83 -14.52
C ILE A 30 -15.52 1.78 -15.73
N ASP A 31 -14.31 2.21 -16.08
CA ASP A 31 -14.08 2.93 -17.32
C ASP A 31 -14.51 2.06 -18.51
N SER A 32 -15.07 2.70 -19.53
CA SER A 32 -15.53 2.01 -20.72
C SER A 32 -16.60 0.91 -20.47
N TRP A 33 -17.34 0.95 -19.35
CA TRP A 33 -18.36 -0.04 -18.99
C TRP A 33 -19.35 -0.37 -20.11
N ARG A 34 -19.70 0.63 -20.95
CA ARG A 34 -20.62 0.45 -22.09
C ARG A 34 -20.13 -0.57 -23.12
N PHE A 35 -18.82 -0.78 -23.21
CA PHE A 35 -18.21 -1.73 -24.14
C PHE A 35 -18.01 -3.12 -23.54
N HIS A 36 -18.22 -3.28 -22.23
CA HIS A 36 -18.02 -4.54 -21.55
C HIS A 36 -19.04 -5.59 -22.01
N PRO A 37 -18.63 -6.84 -22.34
CA PRO A 37 -19.52 -7.86 -22.90
C PRO A 37 -20.74 -8.18 -22.02
N LEU A 38 -20.56 -8.21 -20.68
CA LEU A 38 -21.66 -8.50 -19.74
C LEU A 38 -22.67 -7.36 -19.67
N VAL A 39 -22.21 -6.10 -19.81
CA VAL A 39 -23.11 -4.94 -19.85
C VAL A 39 -23.92 -4.94 -21.15
N LYS A 40 -23.29 -5.22 -22.29
CA LYS A 40 -23.99 -5.34 -23.59
C LYS A 40 -25.05 -6.44 -23.59
N LYS A 41 -24.85 -7.48 -22.79
CA LYS A 41 -25.82 -8.59 -22.61
C LYS A 41 -26.88 -8.29 -21.55
N GLY A 42 -26.84 -7.15 -20.89
CA GLY A 42 -27.75 -6.80 -19.77
C GLY A 42 -27.54 -7.62 -18.49
N LEU A 43 -26.41 -8.34 -18.37
CA LEU A 43 -26.11 -9.20 -17.23
C LEU A 43 -25.38 -8.48 -16.09
N TRP A 44 -24.94 -7.25 -16.32
CA TRP A 44 -24.24 -6.43 -15.34
C TRP A 44 -24.40 -4.95 -15.67
N ASP A 45 -24.45 -4.09 -14.69
CA ASP A 45 -24.64 -2.64 -14.80
C ASP A 45 -23.33 -1.83 -14.91
N GLY A 46 -22.19 -2.50 -14.84
CA GLY A 46 -20.87 -1.89 -14.93
C GLY A 46 -20.33 -1.33 -13.60
N TYR A 47 -21.03 -1.54 -12.49
CA TYR A 47 -20.55 -1.14 -11.16
C TYR A 47 -19.77 -2.26 -10.48
N ILE A 48 -18.68 -1.88 -9.82
CA ILE A 48 -17.98 -2.73 -8.86
C ILE A 48 -18.46 -2.35 -7.48
N SER A 49 -19.05 -3.29 -6.74
CA SER A 49 -19.37 -3.11 -5.34
C SER A 49 -18.17 -3.48 -4.48
N TYR A 50 -17.76 -2.56 -3.63
CA TYR A 50 -16.71 -2.79 -2.63
C TYR A 50 -17.28 -3.23 -1.28
N ILE A 51 -18.60 -3.28 -1.13
CA ILE A 51 -19.24 -3.81 0.06
C ILE A 51 -19.57 -5.28 -0.18
N LYS A 52 -19.08 -6.15 0.68
CA LYS A 52 -19.37 -7.59 0.68
C LYS A 52 -20.30 -7.92 1.83
N ASP A 53 -21.30 -8.75 1.56
CA ASP A 53 -22.27 -9.23 2.55
C ASP A 53 -22.85 -8.06 3.38
N ASP A 54 -23.07 -6.91 2.73
CA ASP A 54 -23.60 -5.65 3.27
C ASP A 54 -22.87 -5.11 4.52
N LYS A 55 -21.67 -5.61 4.79
CA LYS A 55 -20.95 -5.30 6.04
C LYS A 55 -19.45 -5.16 5.88
N TRP A 56 -18.83 -5.75 4.86
CA TRP A 56 -17.39 -5.79 4.76
C TRP A 56 -16.87 -4.93 3.61
N ILE A 57 -15.96 -4.03 3.93
CA ILE A 57 -15.27 -3.19 2.96
C ILE A 57 -13.76 -3.45 3.01
N PRO A 58 -13.03 -3.31 1.89
CA PRO A 58 -11.57 -3.30 1.92
C PRO A 58 -11.04 -2.26 2.91
N SER A 59 -10.04 -2.64 3.70
CA SER A 59 -9.50 -1.75 4.74
C SER A 59 -8.96 -0.42 4.19
N GLY A 60 -8.53 -0.38 2.92
CA GLY A 60 -8.07 0.84 2.26
C GLY A 60 -9.15 1.91 2.07
N LEU A 61 -10.43 1.55 2.14
CA LEU A 61 -11.56 2.48 1.93
C LEU A 61 -12.05 3.16 3.23
N TRP A 62 -11.30 3.03 4.33
CA TRP A 62 -11.70 3.61 5.60
C TRP A 62 -11.82 5.15 5.58
N ARG A 63 -10.98 5.80 4.74
CA ARG A 63 -10.99 7.27 4.61
C ARG A 63 -12.24 7.77 3.90
N GLU A 64 -12.71 7.05 2.91
CA GLU A 64 -13.98 7.33 2.21
C GLU A 64 -15.16 7.22 3.18
N VAL A 65 -15.16 6.19 4.03
CA VAL A 65 -16.19 6.06 5.08
C VAL A 65 -16.12 7.19 6.08
N MET A 66 -14.92 7.60 6.50
CA MET A 66 -14.76 8.78 7.36
C MET A 66 -15.25 10.07 6.70
N GLY A 67 -14.96 10.23 5.42
CA GLY A 67 -15.45 11.37 4.61
C GLY A 67 -16.97 11.43 4.60
N LEU A 68 -17.61 10.31 4.32
CA LEU A 68 -19.07 10.16 4.35
C LEU A 68 -19.64 10.47 5.73
N CYS A 69 -19.06 9.92 6.80
CA CYS A 69 -19.52 10.19 8.16
C CYS A 69 -19.43 11.70 8.50
N LYS A 70 -18.39 12.38 8.04
CA LYS A 70 -18.22 13.82 8.23
C LYS A 70 -19.26 14.62 7.44
N GLU A 71 -19.52 14.24 6.19
CA GLU A 71 -20.47 14.89 5.30
C GLU A 71 -21.90 14.81 5.86
N TYR A 72 -22.32 13.63 6.27
CA TYR A 72 -23.68 13.38 6.79
C TYR A 72 -23.79 13.53 8.31
N LYS A 73 -22.69 13.94 8.99
CA LYS A 73 -22.65 14.13 10.45
C LYS A 73 -22.99 12.85 11.25
N TYR A 74 -22.59 11.69 10.72
CA TYR A 74 -22.76 10.43 11.45
C TYR A 74 -21.68 10.26 12.52
N GLU A 75 -22.06 9.68 13.65
CA GLU A 75 -21.12 9.30 14.69
C GLU A 75 -20.34 8.05 14.25
N LEU A 76 -19.00 8.20 14.09
CA LEU A 76 -18.13 7.10 13.71
C LEU A 76 -17.44 6.53 14.97
N LYS A 77 -17.69 5.26 15.29
CA LYS A 77 -16.97 4.50 16.33
C LYS A 77 -15.94 3.58 15.69
N LEU A 78 -14.71 3.64 16.16
CA LEU A 78 -13.58 2.89 15.64
C LEU A 78 -13.15 1.84 16.66
N ASN A 79 -13.27 0.55 16.32
CA ASN A 79 -12.91 -0.56 17.19
C ASN A 79 -11.67 -1.28 16.65
N GLY A 80 -10.53 -1.18 17.35
CA GLY A 80 -9.33 -1.98 17.07
C GLY A 80 -8.60 -1.65 15.77
N ILE A 81 -8.86 -0.48 15.14
CA ILE A 81 -8.30 -0.13 13.83
C ILE A 81 -7.06 0.78 13.90
N THR A 82 -6.32 0.73 14.98
CA THR A 82 -5.10 1.55 15.16
C THR A 82 -4.07 1.35 14.07
N ARG A 83 -4.03 0.18 13.43
CA ARG A 83 -3.11 -0.12 12.31
C ARG A 83 -3.40 0.65 11.02
N LEU A 84 -4.57 1.28 10.89
CA LEU A 84 -4.96 2.06 9.69
C LEU A 84 -4.53 3.51 9.78
N PHE A 85 -4.15 3.97 10.98
CA PHE A 85 -3.66 5.32 11.17
C PHE A 85 -2.19 5.43 10.76
N ASP A 86 -1.79 6.66 10.54
CA ASP A 86 -0.42 7.01 10.22
C ASP A 86 0.54 6.51 11.29
N THR A 87 1.74 6.15 10.88
CA THR A 87 2.77 5.71 11.81
C THR A 87 3.34 6.91 12.59
N ASN A 88 3.94 6.65 13.75
CA ASN A 88 4.60 7.69 14.55
C ASN A 88 6.02 8.01 14.05
N ILE A 89 6.37 7.62 12.83
CA ILE A 89 7.68 7.90 12.25
C ILE A 89 7.76 9.40 11.94
N LYS A 90 8.78 10.06 12.50
CA LYS A 90 9.04 11.48 12.27
C LYS A 90 9.90 11.65 11.02
N ALA A 91 9.65 12.70 10.24
CA ALA A 91 10.42 13.00 9.03
C ALA A 91 11.91 13.18 9.34
N ALA A 92 12.23 13.96 10.38
CA ALA A 92 13.60 14.22 10.78
C ALA A 92 14.38 12.95 11.17
N ASP A 93 13.72 11.98 11.81
CA ASP A 93 14.35 10.70 12.18
C ASP A 93 14.66 9.86 10.94
N PHE A 94 13.77 9.88 9.95
CA PHE A 94 13.98 9.19 8.68
C PHE A 94 15.04 9.87 7.82
N GLU A 95 15.04 11.19 7.70
CA GLU A 95 16.05 11.97 6.99
C GLU A 95 17.44 11.74 7.56
N SER A 96 17.58 11.77 8.89
CA SER A 96 18.85 11.50 9.58
C SER A 96 19.33 10.08 9.30
N TRP A 97 18.41 9.11 9.31
CA TRP A 97 18.74 7.72 8.98
C TRP A 97 19.20 7.57 7.51
N VAL A 98 18.55 8.25 6.55
CA VAL A 98 18.96 8.22 5.14
C VAL A 98 20.36 8.80 4.98
N ALA A 99 20.63 9.93 5.62
CA ALA A 99 21.95 10.57 5.60
C ALA A 99 23.05 9.63 6.14
N GLU A 100 22.80 8.98 7.26
CA GLU A 100 23.72 8.00 7.86
C GLU A 100 23.88 6.75 6.97
N PHE A 101 22.79 6.22 6.45
CA PHE A 101 22.79 5.01 5.63
C PHE A 101 23.60 5.16 4.36
N PHE A 102 23.49 6.28 3.67
CA PHE A 102 24.18 6.56 2.43
C PHE A 102 25.50 7.34 2.60
N ASP A 103 25.96 7.56 3.84
CA ASP A 103 27.23 8.25 4.09
C ASP A 103 28.42 7.48 3.51
N GLY A 104 29.20 8.18 2.65
CA GLY A 104 30.32 7.62 1.90
C GLY A 104 29.91 6.69 0.74
N SER A 105 28.63 6.62 0.35
CA SER A 105 28.11 5.97 -0.84
C SER A 105 28.20 6.88 -2.06
N GLU A 106 28.30 6.30 -3.26
CA GLU A 106 28.10 7.02 -4.52
C GLU A 106 26.64 7.41 -4.76
N ILE A 107 25.71 6.80 -4.01
CA ILE A 107 24.28 7.03 -4.12
C ILE A 107 23.90 8.21 -3.25
N VAL A 108 23.41 9.27 -3.88
CA VAL A 108 22.90 10.46 -3.18
C VAL A 108 21.40 10.58 -3.44
N PRO A 109 20.53 10.13 -2.49
CA PRO A 109 19.10 10.31 -2.64
C PRO A 109 18.71 11.78 -2.72
N ARG A 110 17.79 12.10 -3.64
CA ARG A 110 17.27 13.47 -3.83
C ARG A 110 16.15 13.74 -2.83
N ASP A 111 15.92 15.00 -2.49
CA ASP A 111 14.91 15.42 -1.52
C ASP A 111 13.53 14.82 -1.77
N TYR A 112 13.04 14.86 -3.02
CA TYR A 112 11.74 14.28 -3.37
C TYR A 112 11.70 12.75 -3.23
N GLN A 113 12.84 12.06 -3.35
CA GLN A 113 12.93 10.60 -3.16
C GLN A 113 12.84 10.26 -1.67
N ILE A 114 13.49 11.05 -0.84
CA ILE A 114 13.42 10.92 0.62
C ILE A 114 12.00 11.20 1.09
N GLU A 115 11.38 12.28 0.61
CA GLU A 115 9.99 12.62 0.92
C GLU A 115 9.03 11.51 0.48
N ALA A 116 9.16 10.98 -0.74
CA ALA A 116 8.31 9.91 -1.24
C ALA A 116 8.46 8.62 -0.41
N ALA A 117 9.69 8.24 -0.04
CA ALA A 117 9.96 7.09 0.83
C ALA A 117 9.38 7.29 2.23
N TYR A 118 9.52 8.49 2.81
CA TYR A 118 8.90 8.83 4.07
C TYR A 118 7.38 8.72 4.01
N ASN A 119 6.74 9.20 2.95
CA ASN A 119 5.29 9.11 2.77
C ASN A 119 4.80 7.65 2.71
N ILE A 120 5.57 6.74 2.07
CA ILE A 120 5.29 5.29 2.11
C ILE A 120 5.30 4.76 3.55
N LEU A 121 6.26 5.19 4.35
CA LEU A 121 6.39 4.77 5.74
C LEU A 121 5.31 5.36 6.64
N LYS A 122 4.98 6.62 6.44
CA LYS A 122 4.01 7.36 7.24
C LYS A 122 2.57 6.92 6.96
N PHE A 123 2.20 6.92 5.70
CA PHE A 123 0.84 6.60 5.26
C PHE A 123 0.75 5.13 4.85
N ARG A 124 0.48 4.24 5.74
CA ARG A 124 0.44 2.77 5.51
C ARG A 124 -0.19 2.32 4.19
N ASN A 125 -1.15 3.09 3.68
CA ASN A 125 -1.75 2.93 2.37
C ASN A 125 -1.63 4.25 1.62
N CYS A 126 -0.74 4.32 0.64
CA CYS A 126 -0.57 5.50 -0.20
C CYS A 126 -0.35 5.09 -1.66
N LEU A 127 -0.71 5.97 -2.55
CA LEU A 127 -0.37 5.92 -3.97
C LEU A 127 0.60 7.07 -4.24
N SER A 128 1.79 6.73 -4.75
CA SER A 128 2.79 7.71 -5.15
C SER A 128 2.83 7.78 -6.68
N GLU A 129 2.48 8.92 -7.23
CA GLU A 129 2.59 9.19 -8.65
C GLU A 129 3.96 9.80 -8.95
N LEU A 130 4.81 9.05 -9.64
CA LEU A 130 6.20 9.41 -9.89
C LEU A 130 6.53 9.23 -11.37
N ALA A 131 7.23 10.21 -11.93
CA ALA A 131 7.69 10.19 -13.33
C ALA A 131 8.55 8.96 -13.64
N THR A 132 8.67 8.61 -14.91
CA THR A 132 9.65 7.62 -15.36
C THR A 132 11.05 8.11 -14.99
N SER A 133 11.92 7.20 -14.57
CA SER A 133 13.30 7.51 -14.10
C SER A 133 13.40 8.35 -12.82
N ALA A 134 12.32 8.52 -12.07
CA ALA A 134 12.36 9.19 -10.76
C ALA A 134 13.09 8.39 -9.66
N GLY A 135 13.59 7.20 -9.96
CA GLY A 135 14.28 6.34 -8.98
C GLY A 135 13.29 5.59 -8.05
N LYS A 136 12.18 5.11 -8.61
CA LYS A 136 11.15 4.37 -7.85
C LYS A 136 11.72 3.20 -7.05
N THR A 137 12.71 2.49 -7.60
CA THR A 137 13.37 1.37 -6.94
C THR A 137 14.15 1.82 -5.71
N LEU A 138 14.88 2.95 -5.82
CA LEU A 138 15.60 3.52 -4.67
C LEU A 138 14.64 4.01 -3.57
N ILE A 139 13.54 4.67 -3.96
CA ILE A 139 12.50 5.10 -3.03
C ILE A 139 11.92 3.90 -2.27
N SER A 140 11.60 2.83 -2.99
CA SER A 140 11.08 1.59 -2.39
C SER A 140 12.14 0.92 -1.51
N PHE A 141 13.40 0.90 -1.94
CA PHE A 141 14.51 0.35 -1.17
C PHE A 141 14.69 1.08 0.17
N MET A 142 14.69 2.42 0.18
CA MET A 142 14.81 3.20 1.43
C MET A 142 13.70 2.87 2.41
N ALA A 143 12.46 2.76 1.94
CA ALA A 143 11.33 2.38 2.79
C ALA A 143 11.50 0.94 3.33
N VAL A 144 11.89 -0.01 2.49
CA VAL A 144 12.13 -1.42 2.87
C VAL A 144 13.26 -1.52 3.88
N ALA A 145 14.40 -0.89 3.62
CA ALA A 145 15.57 -0.92 4.49
C ALA A 145 15.27 -0.34 5.88
N TYR A 146 14.58 0.79 5.93
CA TYR A 146 14.14 1.40 7.18
C TYR A 146 13.20 0.49 7.98
N LEU A 147 12.22 -0.13 7.32
CA LEU A 147 11.29 -1.06 7.97
C LEU A 147 12.00 -2.29 8.54
N LEU A 148 12.98 -2.83 7.83
CA LEU A 148 13.74 -3.98 8.30
C LEU A 148 14.65 -3.63 9.48
N GLU A 149 15.34 -2.50 9.41
CA GLU A 149 16.31 -2.09 10.43
C GLU A 149 15.64 -1.49 11.67
N LYS A 150 14.82 -0.46 11.50
CA LYS A 150 14.25 0.31 12.62
C LYS A 150 12.94 -0.25 13.13
N GLN A 151 12.12 -0.84 12.26
CA GLN A 151 10.81 -1.40 12.64
C GLN A 151 10.83 -2.92 12.80
N LYS A 152 11.98 -3.57 12.57
CA LYS A 152 12.17 -5.03 12.67
C LYS A 152 11.10 -5.82 11.90
N ALA A 153 10.72 -5.33 10.71
CA ALA A 153 9.79 -6.02 9.84
C ALA A 153 10.33 -7.41 9.46
N GLY A 154 9.53 -8.44 9.60
CA GLY A 154 9.98 -9.81 9.32
C GLY A 154 10.00 -10.16 7.83
N ARG A 155 9.01 -9.68 7.07
CA ARG A 155 8.88 -9.95 5.62
C ARG A 155 8.23 -8.77 4.91
N ILE A 156 8.74 -8.46 3.73
CA ILE A 156 8.20 -7.42 2.84
C ILE A 156 8.03 -8.04 1.46
N LEU A 157 6.89 -7.81 0.81
CA LEU A 157 6.62 -8.25 -0.54
C LEU A 157 6.68 -7.05 -1.49
N PHE A 158 7.58 -7.11 -2.46
CA PHE A 158 7.72 -6.13 -3.54
C PHE A 158 7.19 -6.75 -4.83
N ILE A 159 6.16 -6.16 -5.43
CA ILE A 159 5.49 -6.71 -6.61
C ILE A 159 5.75 -5.80 -7.81
N VAL A 160 6.19 -6.39 -8.91
CA VAL A 160 6.43 -5.72 -10.19
C VAL A 160 5.74 -6.47 -11.33
N PRO A 161 5.37 -5.79 -12.43
CA PRO A 161 4.49 -6.38 -13.45
C PRO A 161 5.12 -7.45 -14.34
N ASN A 162 6.43 -7.55 -14.43
CA ASN A 162 7.09 -8.52 -15.31
C ASN A 162 8.43 -9.05 -14.74
N VAL A 163 8.91 -10.14 -15.33
CA VAL A 163 10.13 -10.85 -14.89
C VAL A 163 11.39 -9.97 -14.98
N SER A 164 11.53 -9.19 -16.04
CA SER A 164 12.71 -8.32 -16.20
C SER A 164 12.82 -7.32 -15.08
N LEU A 165 11.70 -6.75 -14.63
CA LEU A 165 11.68 -5.84 -13.48
C LEU A 165 11.92 -6.57 -12.15
N VAL A 166 11.57 -7.86 -12.02
CA VAL A 166 11.92 -8.64 -10.83
C VAL A 166 13.43 -8.78 -10.71
N LEU A 167 14.10 -9.13 -11.82
CA LEU A 167 15.54 -9.29 -11.87
C LEU A 167 16.24 -7.96 -11.59
N GLN A 168 15.86 -6.91 -12.32
CA GLN A 168 16.43 -5.57 -12.14
C GLN A 168 16.24 -5.06 -10.70
N ALA A 169 15.04 -5.13 -10.14
CA ALA A 169 14.79 -4.66 -8.78
C ALA A 169 15.59 -5.44 -7.74
N SER A 170 15.83 -6.74 -7.97
CA SER A 170 16.66 -7.56 -7.09
C SER A 170 18.13 -7.14 -7.13
N GLU A 171 18.67 -6.85 -8.31
CA GLU A 171 20.03 -6.33 -8.49
C GLU A 171 20.15 -4.94 -7.87
N ASP A 172 19.25 -4.02 -8.20
CA ASP A 172 19.21 -2.66 -7.64
C ASP A 172 19.20 -2.68 -6.11
N PHE A 173 18.40 -3.57 -5.48
CA PHE A 173 18.33 -3.66 -4.02
C PHE A 173 19.62 -4.17 -3.39
N GLN A 174 20.37 -5.02 -4.09
CA GLN A 174 21.68 -5.48 -3.63
C GLN A 174 22.71 -4.35 -3.75
N ASP A 175 22.70 -3.60 -4.84
CA ASP A 175 23.60 -2.48 -5.09
C ASP A 175 23.35 -1.32 -4.11
N TYR A 176 22.10 -1.02 -3.81
CA TYR A 176 21.73 0.01 -2.83
C TYR A 176 22.13 -0.37 -1.40
N ASN A 177 22.22 -1.66 -1.10
CA ASN A 177 22.70 -2.17 0.20
C ASN A 177 24.25 -2.30 0.21
N TRP A 178 24.93 -1.30 -0.29
CA TRP A 178 26.34 -1.27 -0.66
C TRP A 178 27.34 -1.69 0.43
N LYS A 179 27.05 -1.44 1.70
CA LYS A 179 27.85 -1.94 2.83
C LYS A 179 27.26 -3.20 3.48
N ASN A 180 26.27 -3.83 2.85
CA ASN A 180 25.49 -4.90 3.45
C ASN A 180 24.98 -4.56 4.86
N GLN A 181 24.59 -3.29 5.05
CA GLN A 181 24.19 -2.74 6.34
C GLN A 181 22.90 -3.35 6.86
N VAL A 182 22.00 -3.73 5.96
CA VAL A 182 20.75 -4.41 6.28
C VAL A 182 20.82 -5.82 5.73
N GLY A 183 20.60 -6.81 6.57
CA GLY A 183 20.60 -8.23 6.18
C GLY A 183 19.44 -8.57 5.24
N ILE A 184 19.36 -7.89 4.08
CA ILE A 184 18.32 -8.10 3.07
C ILE A 184 18.58 -9.38 2.31
N LYS A 185 17.63 -10.32 2.36
CA LYS A 185 17.55 -11.42 1.40
C LYS A 185 16.43 -11.09 0.42
N VAL A 186 16.75 -11.00 -0.87
CA VAL A 186 15.80 -10.70 -1.94
C VAL A 186 15.51 -11.95 -2.77
N PRO A 187 14.67 -12.87 -2.28
CA PRO A 187 14.27 -14.02 -3.08
C PRO A 187 13.34 -13.58 -4.20
N GLN A 188 13.63 -14.04 -5.40
CA GLN A 188 12.85 -13.72 -6.60
C GLN A 188 11.76 -14.76 -6.81
N ILE A 189 10.53 -14.32 -7.10
CA ILE A 189 9.38 -15.18 -7.37
C ILE A 189 8.79 -14.79 -8.72
N TYR A 190 8.88 -15.67 -9.71
CA TYR A 190 8.27 -15.46 -11.02
C TYR A 190 7.96 -16.80 -11.70
N SER A 191 7.18 -16.77 -12.78
CA SER A 191 6.78 -17.96 -13.52
C SER A 191 8.01 -18.74 -14.02
N GLY A 192 8.05 -20.04 -13.73
CA GLY A 192 9.20 -20.91 -14.06
C GLY A 192 10.35 -20.91 -13.05
N HIS A 193 10.36 -20.00 -12.08
CA HIS A 193 11.35 -19.99 -11.01
C HIS A 193 10.78 -20.58 -9.72
N LYS A 194 11.28 -21.77 -9.32
CA LYS A 194 10.88 -22.40 -8.06
C LYS A 194 11.79 -21.92 -6.93
N ILE A 195 11.22 -21.21 -5.96
CA ILE A 195 11.93 -21.00 -4.70
C ILE A 195 12.12 -22.37 -4.05
N ARG A 196 13.37 -22.81 -3.93
CA ARG A 196 13.66 -23.89 -2.99
C ARG A 196 13.44 -23.32 -1.59
N ALA A 197 12.36 -23.72 -0.95
CA ALA A 197 12.15 -23.48 0.46
C ALA A 197 13.32 -24.15 1.19
N GLY A 198 14.32 -23.36 1.54
CA GLY A 198 15.33 -23.79 2.49
C GLY A 198 14.61 -24.07 3.80
N ARG A 199 14.62 -25.31 4.23
CA ARG A 199 14.31 -25.66 5.61
C ARG A 199 15.37 -24.96 6.47
N ASN A 200 14.96 -24.02 7.29
CA ASN A 200 15.63 -23.63 8.53
C ASN A 200 14.60 -23.71 9.63
#